data_8741d0b23973d3ba7fc098376472f968
#
_entry.id   8741d0b23973d3ba7fc098376472f968
#
_cell.length_a   1.000
_cell.length_b   1.000
_cell.length_c   1.000
_cell.angle_alpha   90.00
_cell.angle_beta   90.00
_cell.angle_gamma   90.00
#
_symmetry.space_group_name_H-M   'P 1'
#
loop_
_entity.id
_entity.type
_entity.pdbx_description
1 polymer ?
#
loop_
_entity_poly.entity_id
_entity_poly.type
_entity_poly.pdbx_seq_one_letter_code
_entity_poly.pdbx_strand_id
1 'polypeptide(L)'
;MNIAFHTGKTAMIAQAQALNVYGNNIANINTYGYQTVRPSFADCLYSTQRATEADWQTGHGAYIQRTGVMFDESSFYYTERPLDFALPNEGFFAVEDRYGDINYTRDGAFAMTQADTGEWYLVSGSGEYVLDYDNNRIVVPFNEDGTAPDYDTLRGMVGVFRFDNVYGIDAAADNRYAATERSGPATAERTFDKLQGALVTSNVSLADQMVKLIETQRAYQISSRVVTTSDEFTRLANNLR
;
A
#
# COMPACT_ATOMS: atom_id res chain seq x y z
N MET A 1 5.98 -32.88 21.25
CA MET A 1 6.30 -31.51 20.76
C MET A 1 5.38 -30.55 21.53
N ASN A 2 5.90 -29.48 22.12
CA ASN A 2 5.08 -28.58 22.93
C ASN A 2 4.26 -27.64 22.03
N ILE A 3 2.94 -27.86 21.95
CA ILE A 3 2.02 -27.10 21.09
C ILE A 3 2.03 -25.61 21.47
N ALA A 4 2.08 -25.29 22.77
CA ALA A 4 2.13 -23.92 23.26
C ALA A 4 3.37 -23.15 22.74
N PHE A 5 4.52 -23.82 22.63
CA PHE A 5 5.72 -23.24 22.04
C PHE A 5 5.51 -22.88 20.57
N HIS A 6 4.92 -23.78 19.77
CA HIS A 6 4.66 -23.53 18.35
C HIS A 6 3.61 -22.43 18.12
N THR A 7 2.53 -22.44 18.88
CA THR A 7 1.50 -21.42 18.84
C THR A 7 2.06 -20.05 19.23
N GLY A 8 2.88 -19.99 20.28
CA GLY A 8 3.57 -18.77 20.69
C GLY A 8 4.53 -18.25 19.62
N LYS A 9 5.30 -19.15 18.98
CA LYS A 9 6.23 -18.79 17.89
C LYS A 9 5.47 -18.22 16.68
N THR A 10 4.41 -18.86 16.21
CA THR A 10 3.62 -18.37 15.06
C THR A 10 2.99 -17.02 15.37
N ALA A 11 2.43 -16.83 16.58
CA ALA A 11 1.90 -15.57 17.04
C ALA A 11 2.97 -14.46 17.06
N MET A 12 4.19 -14.74 17.58
CA MET A 12 5.28 -13.77 17.55
C MET A 12 5.64 -13.33 16.13
N ILE A 13 5.75 -14.27 15.20
CA ILE A 13 6.07 -13.97 13.79
C ILE A 13 4.98 -13.08 13.18
N ALA A 14 3.70 -13.45 13.37
CA ALA A 14 2.58 -12.69 12.86
C ALA A 14 2.52 -11.27 13.46
N GLN A 15 2.76 -11.11 14.77
CA GLN A 15 2.80 -9.80 15.41
C GLN A 15 4.00 -8.96 14.96
N ALA A 16 5.18 -9.57 14.75
CA ALA A 16 6.34 -8.86 14.23
C ALA A 16 6.08 -8.32 12.80
N GLN A 17 5.44 -9.11 11.95
CA GLN A 17 5.04 -8.67 10.61
C GLN A 17 4.01 -7.52 10.67
N ALA A 18 3.03 -7.60 11.57
CA ALA A 18 2.06 -6.54 11.77
C ALA A 18 2.71 -5.24 12.27
N LEU A 19 3.70 -5.32 13.18
CA LEU A 19 4.49 -4.15 13.62
C LEU A 19 5.18 -3.45 12.46
N ASN A 20 5.75 -4.22 11.51
CA ASN A 20 6.37 -3.66 10.32
C ASN A 20 5.36 -2.91 9.45
N VAL A 21 4.14 -3.45 9.29
CA VAL A 21 3.08 -2.78 8.51
C VAL A 21 2.67 -1.46 9.18
N TYR A 22 2.40 -1.45 10.47
CA TYR A 22 2.03 -0.22 11.20
C TYR A 22 3.18 0.80 11.23
N GLY A 23 4.42 0.34 11.38
CA GLY A 23 5.60 1.20 11.29
C GLY A 23 5.75 1.84 9.92
N ASN A 24 5.51 1.09 8.85
CA ASN A 24 5.53 1.61 7.48
C ASN A 24 4.42 2.64 7.24
N ASN A 25 3.19 2.41 7.73
CA ASN A 25 2.12 3.40 7.66
C ASN A 25 2.51 4.71 8.35
N ILE A 26 3.10 4.64 9.57
CA ILE A 26 3.54 5.83 10.31
C ILE A 26 4.64 6.57 9.54
N ALA A 27 5.61 5.84 8.95
CA ALA A 27 6.69 6.45 8.17
C ALA A 27 6.16 7.22 6.95
N ASN A 28 5.04 6.76 6.34
CA ASN A 28 4.46 7.33 5.14
C ASN A 28 3.27 8.27 5.40
N ILE A 29 3.11 8.78 6.63
CA ILE A 29 2.01 9.71 6.97
C ILE A 29 2.08 11.03 6.16
N ASN A 30 3.27 11.47 5.80
CA ASN A 30 3.50 12.69 5.02
C ASN A 30 3.74 12.42 3.52
N THR A 31 3.61 11.17 3.07
CA THR A 31 3.76 10.80 1.66
C THR A 31 2.45 11.05 0.93
N TYR A 32 2.48 11.89 -0.11
CA TYR A 32 1.29 12.20 -0.90
C TYR A 32 0.78 10.97 -1.65
N GLY A 33 -0.56 10.84 -1.71
CA GLY A 33 -1.21 9.70 -2.36
C GLY A 33 -1.06 8.35 -1.64
N TYR A 34 -0.31 8.29 -0.52
CA TYR A 34 -0.12 7.04 0.21
C TYR A 34 -1.43 6.53 0.82
N GLN A 35 -1.66 5.23 0.69
CA GLN A 35 -2.84 4.56 1.22
C GLN A 35 -2.46 3.59 2.33
N THR A 36 -3.21 3.65 3.43
CA THR A 36 -2.99 2.80 4.61
C THR A 36 -3.03 1.33 4.26
N VAL A 37 -2.01 0.59 4.68
CA VAL A 37 -1.96 -0.87 4.56
C VAL A 37 -2.41 -1.52 5.86
N ARG A 38 -3.31 -2.51 5.78
CA ARG A 38 -3.78 -3.28 6.94
C ARG A 38 -3.39 -4.75 6.83
N PRO A 39 -2.83 -5.36 7.90
CA PRO A 39 -2.62 -6.79 7.96
C PRO A 39 -3.93 -7.51 8.25
N SER A 40 -4.18 -8.61 7.53
CA SER A 40 -5.28 -9.55 7.79
C SER A 40 -4.72 -10.83 8.41
N PHE A 41 -5.18 -11.16 9.60
CA PHE A 41 -4.79 -12.39 10.30
C PHE A 41 -5.73 -13.53 9.94
N ALA A 42 -5.15 -14.72 9.83
CA ALA A 42 -5.89 -15.97 9.72
C ALA A 42 -5.36 -16.97 10.75
N ASP A 43 -6.22 -17.86 11.18
CA ASP A 43 -5.86 -18.98 12.05
C ASP A 43 -5.19 -20.11 11.26
N CYS A 44 -4.28 -20.82 11.94
CA CYS A 44 -3.69 -22.02 11.39
C CYS A 44 -4.66 -23.19 11.54
N LEU A 45 -4.49 -24.21 10.69
CA LEU A 45 -5.31 -25.43 10.72
C LEU A 45 -5.38 -26.04 12.12
N TYR A 46 -6.54 -26.59 12.47
CA TYR A 46 -6.77 -27.33 13.70
C TYR A 46 -6.42 -28.81 13.51
N SER A 47 -5.84 -29.44 14.53
CA SER A 47 -5.72 -30.89 14.61
C SER A 47 -6.74 -31.45 15.58
N THR A 48 -7.45 -32.49 15.15
CA THR A 48 -8.40 -33.21 15.99
C THR A 48 -7.64 -34.34 16.70
N GLN A 49 -7.57 -34.28 18.02
CA GLN A 49 -7.08 -35.40 18.82
C GLN A 49 -8.27 -36.26 19.23
N ARG A 50 -8.31 -37.49 18.74
CA ARG A 50 -9.30 -38.47 19.17
C ARG A 50 -8.98 -38.92 20.59
N ALA A 51 -9.71 -38.41 21.57
CA ALA A 51 -9.86 -39.05 22.85
C ALA A 51 -11.15 -39.90 22.81
N THR A 52 -11.21 -40.96 23.61
CA THR A 52 -12.21 -42.04 23.53
C THR A 52 -13.68 -41.60 23.66
N GLU A 53 -13.99 -40.35 24.02
CA GLU A 53 -15.36 -39.86 24.21
C GLU A 53 -15.63 -38.41 23.77
N ALA A 54 -14.61 -37.65 23.34
CA ALA A 54 -14.78 -36.30 22.84
C ALA A 54 -13.69 -35.92 21.83
N ASP A 55 -14.09 -35.35 20.71
CA ASP A 55 -13.16 -34.78 19.74
C ASP A 55 -12.64 -33.41 20.25
N TRP A 56 -11.35 -33.36 20.60
CA TRP A 56 -10.70 -32.15 21.02
C TRP A 56 -9.96 -31.54 19.83
N GLN A 57 -10.30 -30.29 19.52
CA GLN A 57 -9.60 -29.54 18.49
C GLN A 57 -8.50 -28.68 19.11
N THR A 58 -7.29 -28.80 18.58
CA THR A 58 -6.14 -28.02 19.00
C THR A 58 -5.74 -27.06 17.88
N GLY A 59 -5.75 -25.75 18.16
CA GLY A 59 -5.30 -24.73 17.23
C GLY A 59 -3.78 -24.63 17.18
N HIS A 60 -3.22 -24.30 16.02
CA HIS A 60 -1.78 -24.19 15.78
C HIS A 60 -1.27 -22.75 15.64
N GLY A 61 -2.07 -21.75 16.05
CA GLY A 61 -1.69 -20.35 16.07
C GLY A 61 -2.30 -19.53 14.94
N ALA A 62 -1.67 -18.40 14.62
CA ALA A 62 -2.14 -17.47 13.62
C ALA A 62 -0.98 -17.02 12.71
N TYR A 63 -1.33 -16.56 11.50
CA TYR A 63 -0.40 -15.98 10.55
C TYR A 63 -1.03 -14.78 9.84
N ILE A 64 -0.23 -13.93 9.21
CA ILE A 64 -0.76 -12.90 8.32
C ILE A 64 -1.06 -13.54 6.97
N GLN A 65 -2.32 -13.56 6.60
CA GLN A 65 -2.78 -14.11 5.33
C GLN A 65 -2.46 -13.18 4.16
N ARG A 66 -2.68 -11.89 4.37
CA ARG A 66 -2.40 -10.84 3.38
C ARG A 66 -2.26 -9.48 4.06
N THR A 67 -1.63 -8.56 3.35
CA THR A 67 -1.71 -7.12 3.62
C THR A 67 -2.59 -6.49 2.53
N GLY A 68 -3.62 -5.76 2.93
CA GLY A 68 -4.53 -5.07 2.01
C GLY A 68 -4.35 -3.57 2.08
N VAL A 69 -4.35 -2.90 0.93
CA VAL A 69 -4.40 -1.44 0.85
C VAL A 69 -5.83 -0.98 1.07
N MET A 70 -6.02 0.06 1.86
CA MET A 70 -7.34 0.63 2.16
C MET A 70 -7.48 1.96 1.41
N PHE A 71 -8.35 1.99 0.41
CA PHE A 71 -8.66 3.18 -0.37
C PHE A 71 -9.82 3.94 0.29
N ASP A 72 -9.54 4.51 1.46
CA ASP A 72 -10.48 5.38 2.16
C ASP A 72 -10.33 6.83 1.65
N GLU A 73 -11.31 7.69 1.95
CA GLU A 73 -11.26 9.10 1.59
C GLU A 73 -10.03 9.77 2.20
N SER A 74 -9.32 10.53 1.39
CA SER A 74 -8.15 11.32 1.77
C SER A 74 -8.50 12.80 1.71
N SER A 75 -7.82 13.60 2.51
CA SER A 75 -7.92 15.06 2.43
C SER A 75 -7.05 15.61 1.32
N PHE A 76 -7.33 16.85 0.89
CA PHE A 76 -6.53 17.55 -0.10
C PHE A 76 -5.65 18.61 0.56
N TYR A 77 -4.44 18.73 0.05
CA TYR A 77 -3.52 19.81 0.38
C TYR A 77 -3.32 20.69 -0.86
N TYR A 78 -3.70 21.96 -0.77
CA TYR A 78 -3.56 22.91 -1.86
C TYR A 78 -2.14 23.45 -1.88
N THR A 79 -1.43 23.20 -3.00
CA THR A 79 0.00 23.57 -3.19
C THR A 79 0.17 24.81 -4.04
N GLU A 80 -0.88 25.19 -4.80
CA GLU A 80 -0.85 26.27 -5.80
C GLU A 80 0.16 26.03 -6.96
N ARG A 81 0.79 24.83 -7.03
CA ARG A 81 1.68 24.45 -8.14
C ARG A 81 0.85 23.92 -9.30
N PRO A 82 0.99 24.47 -10.53
CA PRO A 82 0.17 24.06 -11.67
C PRO A 82 0.36 22.60 -12.11
N LEU A 83 1.47 21.96 -11.73
CA LEU A 83 1.80 20.59 -12.07
C LEU A 83 1.35 19.56 -11.03
N ASP A 84 0.80 20.03 -9.92
CA ASP A 84 0.26 19.15 -8.89
C ASP A 84 -1.21 18.85 -9.19
N PHE A 85 -1.56 17.56 -9.19
CA PHE A 85 -2.90 17.08 -9.51
C PHE A 85 -3.41 16.18 -8.40
N ALA A 86 -4.65 16.38 -7.98
CA ALA A 86 -5.34 15.52 -7.03
C ALA A 86 -6.57 14.88 -7.66
N LEU A 87 -6.83 13.63 -7.28
CA LEU A 87 -8.01 12.88 -7.69
C LEU A 87 -8.98 12.77 -6.51
N PRO A 88 -10.17 13.38 -6.58
CA PRO A 88 -11.13 13.36 -5.48
C PRO A 88 -11.78 11.99 -5.23
N ASN A 89 -11.75 11.10 -6.20
CA ASN A 89 -12.38 9.78 -6.13
C ASN A 89 -11.34 8.65 -6.30
N GLU A 90 -11.80 7.42 -6.46
CA GLU A 90 -10.99 6.20 -6.64
C GLU A 90 -10.29 6.12 -8.02
N GLY A 91 -9.58 7.19 -8.41
CA GLY A 91 -8.82 7.23 -9.63
C GLY A 91 -7.32 7.04 -9.39
N PHE A 92 -6.62 6.70 -10.46
CA PHE A 92 -5.16 6.54 -10.47
C PHE A 92 -4.59 7.25 -11.70
N PHE A 93 -3.40 7.81 -11.55
CA PHE A 93 -2.57 8.22 -12.67
C PHE A 93 -1.78 7.03 -13.18
N ALA A 94 -1.60 6.92 -14.50
CA ALA A 94 -0.71 5.93 -15.08
C ALA A 94 0.67 6.53 -15.29
N VAL A 95 1.70 5.78 -14.92
CA VAL A 95 3.10 6.14 -15.10
C VAL A 95 3.85 4.99 -15.75
N GLU A 96 4.75 5.31 -16.65
CA GLU A 96 5.60 4.34 -17.36
C GLU A 96 7.00 4.37 -16.77
N ASP A 97 7.45 3.21 -16.28
CA ASP A 97 8.80 3.02 -15.79
C ASP A 97 9.81 3.00 -16.97
N ARG A 98 11.09 3.14 -16.65
CA ARG A 98 12.21 3.05 -17.60
C ARG A 98 12.27 1.73 -18.40
N TYR A 99 11.60 0.69 -17.92
CA TYR A 99 11.50 -0.60 -18.59
C TYR A 99 10.31 -0.71 -19.54
N GLY A 100 9.44 0.30 -19.58
CA GLY A 100 8.21 0.29 -20.38
C GLY A 100 7.01 -0.34 -19.65
N ASP A 101 7.15 -0.67 -18.37
CA ASP A 101 6.05 -1.22 -17.59
C ASP A 101 5.13 -0.10 -17.09
N ILE A 102 3.81 -0.30 -17.25
CA ILE A 102 2.81 0.67 -16.81
C ILE A 102 2.43 0.34 -15.36
N ASN A 103 2.64 1.33 -14.50
CA ASN A 103 2.23 1.32 -13.11
C ASN A 103 1.22 2.44 -12.84
N TYR A 104 0.51 2.34 -11.73
CA TYR A 104 -0.52 3.28 -11.35
C TYR A 104 -0.18 3.91 -10.01
N THR A 105 -0.43 5.21 -9.87
CA THR A 105 -0.17 5.94 -8.62
C THR A 105 -1.29 6.91 -8.29
N ARG A 106 -1.43 7.25 -7.01
CA ARG A 106 -2.27 8.37 -6.54
C ARG A 106 -1.46 9.61 -6.20
N ASP A 107 -0.13 9.53 -6.31
CA ASP A 107 0.73 10.70 -6.16
C ASP A 107 0.67 11.53 -7.45
N GLY A 108 0.19 12.75 -7.32
CA GLY A 108 0.07 13.71 -8.43
C GLY A 108 1.11 14.83 -8.37
N ALA A 109 2.17 14.68 -7.57
CA ALA A 109 3.28 15.64 -7.53
C ALA A 109 4.18 15.47 -8.76
N PHE A 110 3.77 16.07 -9.88
CA PHE A 110 4.49 15.94 -11.13
C PHE A 110 5.55 17.04 -11.32
N ALA A 111 6.51 16.72 -12.18
CA ALA A 111 7.58 17.62 -12.62
C ALA A 111 7.73 17.56 -14.14
N MET A 112 8.44 18.48 -14.71
CA MET A 112 8.80 18.47 -16.12
C MET A 112 10.27 18.09 -16.27
N THR A 113 10.57 17.21 -17.23
CA THR A 113 11.93 16.90 -17.63
C THR A 113 12.11 17.07 -19.12
N GLN A 114 13.27 17.55 -19.54
CA GLN A 114 13.60 17.65 -20.95
C GLN A 114 14.31 16.38 -21.40
N ALA A 115 13.80 15.77 -22.46
CA ALA A 115 14.46 14.63 -23.09
C ALA A 115 15.59 15.08 -24.03
N ASP A 116 16.44 14.15 -24.44
CA ASP A 116 17.52 14.41 -25.39
C ASP A 116 17.01 14.92 -26.76
N THR A 117 15.74 14.70 -27.07
CA THR A 117 15.04 15.19 -28.27
C THR A 117 14.73 16.69 -28.19
N GLY A 118 14.87 17.32 -27.01
CA GLY A 118 14.53 18.73 -26.76
C GLY A 118 13.06 18.92 -26.33
N GLU A 119 12.23 17.90 -26.33
CA GLU A 119 10.85 17.92 -25.89
C GLU A 119 10.76 17.84 -24.37
N TRP A 120 9.73 18.48 -23.81
CA TRP A 120 9.44 18.44 -22.38
C TRP A 120 8.38 17.41 -22.08
N TYR A 121 8.69 16.49 -21.19
CA TYR A 121 7.78 15.43 -20.74
C TYR A 121 7.34 15.67 -19.30
N LEU A 122 6.10 15.28 -19.01
CA LEU A 122 5.59 15.23 -17.64
C LEU A 122 6.07 13.93 -16.97
N VAL A 123 6.69 14.08 -15.80
CA VAL A 123 7.24 12.95 -15.02
C VAL A 123 6.76 12.97 -13.58
N SER A 124 6.71 11.81 -12.95
CA SER A 124 6.49 11.66 -11.51
C SER A 124 7.71 12.11 -10.70
N GLY A 125 7.57 12.24 -9.39
CA GLY A 125 8.68 12.51 -8.47
C GLY A 125 9.80 11.46 -8.54
N SER A 126 9.50 10.24 -8.98
CA SER A 126 10.46 9.13 -9.18
C SER A 126 11.13 9.16 -10.58
N GLY A 127 10.74 10.09 -11.46
CA GLY A 127 11.29 10.22 -12.81
C GLY A 127 10.64 9.33 -13.87
N GLU A 128 9.44 8.81 -13.63
CA GLU A 128 8.66 8.01 -14.56
C GLU A 128 7.78 8.91 -15.43
N TYR A 129 7.54 8.51 -16.67
CA TYR A 129 6.71 9.30 -17.59
C TYR A 129 5.23 9.14 -17.23
N VAL A 130 4.54 10.27 -17.10
CA VAL A 130 3.07 10.29 -16.91
C VAL A 130 2.40 10.04 -18.24
N LEU A 131 1.35 9.20 -18.24
CA LEU A 131 0.65 8.77 -19.44
C LEU A 131 -0.70 9.48 -19.60
N ASP A 132 -1.10 9.64 -20.86
CA ASP A 132 -2.42 10.12 -21.23
C ASP A 132 -3.46 8.97 -21.21
N TYR A 133 -4.68 9.27 -21.65
CA TYR A 133 -5.78 8.29 -21.72
C TYR A 133 -5.54 7.12 -22.70
N ASP A 134 -4.63 7.30 -23.66
CA ASP A 134 -4.30 6.32 -24.70
C ASP A 134 -2.94 5.62 -24.42
N ASN A 135 -2.43 5.77 -23.17
CA ASN A 135 -1.15 5.24 -22.71
C ASN A 135 0.08 5.78 -23.47
N ASN A 136 0.00 7.02 -23.99
CA ASN A 136 1.15 7.69 -24.56
C ASN A 136 1.80 8.62 -23.53
N ARG A 137 3.11 8.84 -23.64
CA ARG A 137 3.84 9.80 -22.80
C ARG A 137 3.35 11.22 -23.07
N ILE A 138 3.09 11.97 -22.04
CA ILE A 138 2.59 13.34 -22.15
C ILE A 138 3.74 14.28 -22.47
N VAL A 139 3.71 14.86 -23.68
CA VAL A 139 4.56 15.99 -24.05
C VAL A 139 3.86 17.25 -23.55
N VAL A 140 4.59 18.05 -22.77
CA VAL A 140 4.04 19.28 -22.18
C VAL A 140 3.80 20.31 -23.28
N PRO A 141 2.55 20.75 -23.51
CA PRO A 141 2.25 21.78 -24.49
C PRO A 141 2.76 23.15 -23.99
N PHE A 142 3.31 23.94 -24.90
CA PHE A 142 3.69 25.33 -24.64
C PHE A 142 2.71 26.27 -25.35
N ASN A 143 2.53 27.46 -24.79
CA ASN A 143 1.72 28.51 -25.40
C ASN A 143 2.24 28.88 -26.80
N GLU A 144 1.43 29.53 -27.61
CA GLU A 144 1.79 29.97 -28.97
C GLU A 144 3.12 30.74 -29.03
N ASP A 145 3.46 31.45 -27.96
CA ASP A 145 4.72 32.20 -27.82
C ASP A 145 5.93 31.32 -27.42
N GLY A 146 5.71 30.03 -27.09
CA GLY A 146 6.74 29.07 -26.65
C GLY A 146 7.44 29.44 -25.32
N THR A 147 6.90 30.39 -24.55
CA THR A 147 7.53 30.93 -23.34
C THR A 147 7.09 30.26 -22.06
N ALA A 148 5.86 29.72 -22.01
CA ALA A 148 5.31 29.11 -20.82
C ALA A 148 4.49 27.85 -21.18
N PRO A 149 4.45 26.83 -20.28
CA PRO A 149 3.57 25.67 -20.46
C PRO A 149 2.10 26.07 -20.44
N ASP A 150 1.30 25.46 -21.31
CA ASP A 150 -0.16 25.57 -21.29
C ASP A 150 -0.74 24.54 -20.28
N TYR A 151 -0.99 25.01 -19.06
CA TYR A 151 -1.47 24.17 -17.96
C TYR A 151 -2.92 23.73 -18.13
N ASP A 152 -3.76 24.47 -18.85
CA ASP A 152 -5.16 24.11 -19.09
C ASP A 152 -5.27 22.94 -20.07
N THR A 153 -4.50 22.99 -21.15
CA THR A 153 -4.39 21.88 -22.09
C THR A 153 -3.75 20.66 -21.43
N LEU A 154 -2.68 20.87 -20.63
CA LEU A 154 -2.02 19.79 -19.90
C LEU A 154 -2.98 19.08 -18.94
N ARG A 155 -3.82 19.82 -18.22
CA ARG A 155 -4.86 19.24 -17.36
C ARG A 155 -5.80 18.32 -18.14
N GLY A 156 -6.13 18.65 -19.37
CA GLY A 156 -6.96 17.81 -20.25
C GLY A 156 -6.26 16.51 -20.66
N MET A 157 -4.94 16.54 -20.82
CA MET A 157 -4.14 15.41 -21.33
C MET A 157 -3.85 14.34 -20.27
N VAL A 158 -3.69 14.72 -18.99
CA VAL A 158 -3.35 13.77 -17.91
C VAL A 158 -4.42 12.68 -17.81
N GLY A 159 -4.03 11.43 -18.08
CA GLY A 159 -4.90 10.25 -18.04
C GLY A 159 -5.29 9.87 -16.60
N VAL A 160 -6.56 9.58 -16.41
CA VAL A 160 -7.07 9.00 -15.15
C VAL A 160 -7.64 7.63 -15.45
N PHE A 161 -7.27 6.68 -14.62
CA PHE A 161 -7.62 5.28 -14.79
C PHE A 161 -8.37 4.76 -13.56
N ARG A 162 -9.28 3.85 -13.79
CA ARG A 162 -10.08 3.20 -12.78
C ARG A 162 -10.00 1.69 -12.93
N PHE A 163 -10.10 0.98 -11.81
CA PHE A 163 -10.19 -0.47 -11.77
C PHE A 163 -11.57 -0.92 -11.31
N ASP A 164 -12.08 -2.00 -11.88
CA ASP A 164 -13.34 -2.61 -11.43
C ASP A 164 -13.23 -3.12 -9.99
N ASN A 165 -12.05 -3.63 -9.62
CA ASN A 165 -11.77 -4.07 -8.26
C ASN A 165 -10.44 -3.47 -7.76
N VAL A 166 -10.54 -2.33 -7.09
CA VAL A 166 -9.39 -1.60 -6.52
C VAL A 166 -8.63 -2.43 -5.48
N TYR A 167 -9.31 -3.33 -4.76
CA TYR A 167 -8.67 -4.20 -3.76
C TYR A 167 -7.91 -5.39 -4.36
N GLY A 168 -8.00 -5.57 -5.67
CA GLY A 168 -7.28 -6.60 -6.41
C GLY A 168 -5.92 -6.16 -6.94
N ILE A 169 -5.55 -4.88 -6.86
CA ILE A 169 -4.26 -4.37 -7.31
C ILE A 169 -3.15 -4.75 -6.32
N ASP A 170 -1.95 -4.97 -6.82
CA ASP A 170 -0.77 -5.24 -6.00
C ASP A 170 0.04 -3.95 -5.79
N ALA A 171 0.44 -3.72 -4.54
CA ALA A 171 1.31 -2.60 -4.21
C ALA A 171 2.74 -2.88 -4.71
N ALA A 172 3.27 -1.98 -5.51
CA ALA A 172 4.66 -1.95 -5.97
C ALA A 172 5.49 -0.98 -5.12
N ALA A 173 6.79 -0.86 -5.41
CA ALA A 173 7.64 0.13 -4.74
C ALA A 173 7.22 1.57 -5.09
N ASP A 174 7.65 2.54 -4.27
CA ASP A 174 7.49 3.97 -4.51
C ASP A 174 6.03 4.45 -4.67
N ASN A 175 5.12 3.94 -3.81
CA ASN A 175 3.70 4.30 -3.80
C ASN A 175 3.00 4.06 -5.15
N ARG A 176 3.40 2.98 -5.83
CA ARG A 176 2.82 2.53 -7.11
C ARG A 176 2.02 1.26 -6.92
N TYR A 177 1.16 1.02 -7.88
CA TYR A 177 0.27 -0.14 -7.92
C TYR A 177 0.39 -0.79 -9.30
N ALA A 178 0.44 -2.10 -9.33
CA ALA A 178 0.40 -2.89 -10.56
C ALA A 178 -0.98 -3.52 -10.75
N ALA A 179 -1.49 -3.48 -11.97
CA ALA A 179 -2.71 -4.19 -12.34
C ALA A 179 -2.51 -5.71 -12.24
N THR A 180 -3.49 -6.42 -11.74
CA THR A 180 -3.48 -7.89 -11.64
C THR A 180 -4.72 -8.48 -12.34
N GLU A 181 -4.74 -9.79 -12.52
CA GLU A 181 -5.94 -10.47 -13.02
C GLU A 181 -7.17 -10.28 -12.12
N ARG A 182 -6.95 -10.02 -10.81
CA ARG A 182 -8.03 -9.79 -9.83
C ARG A 182 -8.58 -8.38 -9.86
N SER A 183 -7.77 -7.39 -10.25
CA SER A 183 -8.22 -6.01 -10.40
C SER A 183 -9.01 -5.79 -11.67
N GLY A 184 -8.81 -6.65 -12.66
CA GLY A 184 -9.21 -6.37 -14.03
C GLY A 184 -8.29 -5.35 -14.72
N PRO A 185 -8.54 -5.07 -16.01
CA PRO A 185 -7.80 -4.06 -16.77
C PRO A 185 -8.12 -2.66 -16.25
N ALA A 186 -7.14 -1.77 -16.31
CA ALA A 186 -7.36 -0.36 -16.04
C ALA A 186 -8.20 0.27 -17.15
N THR A 187 -9.27 0.95 -16.80
CA THR A 187 -10.16 1.63 -17.74
C THR A 187 -9.90 3.13 -17.67
N ALA A 188 -9.57 3.77 -18.81
CA ALA A 188 -9.38 5.21 -18.88
C ALA A 188 -10.73 5.93 -18.75
N GLU A 189 -10.83 6.91 -17.86
CA GLU A 189 -12.05 7.68 -17.62
C GLU A 189 -11.82 9.17 -17.92
N ARG A 190 -12.38 9.64 -19.03
CA ARG A 190 -12.18 11.01 -19.54
C ARG A 190 -13.02 12.07 -18.80
N THR A 191 -14.09 11.64 -18.12
CA THR A 191 -15.03 12.54 -17.40
C THR A 191 -14.67 12.73 -15.93
N PHE A 192 -13.47 12.32 -15.52
CA PHE A 192 -13.05 12.38 -14.14
C PHE A 192 -12.64 13.81 -13.73
N ASP A 193 -13.20 14.29 -12.61
CA ASP A 193 -12.77 15.57 -12.04
C ASP A 193 -11.36 15.47 -11.48
N LYS A 194 -10.46 16.34 -11.99
CA LYS A 194 -9.08 16.50 -11.51
C LYS A 194 -8.95 17.87 -10.87
N LEU A 195 -8.45 17.93 -9.65
CA LEU A 195 -8.09 19.17 -8.99
C LEU A 195 -6.64 19.51 -9.30
N GLN A 196 -6.43 20.63 -9.98
CA GLN A 196 -5.10 21.18 -10.24
C GLN A 196 -4.66 22.11 -9.11
N GLY A 197 -3.38 22.13 -8.78
CA GLY A 197 -2.84 22.91 -7.67
C GLY A 197 -3.13 22.28 -6.30
N ALA A 198 -3.41 20.99 -6.26
CA ALA A 198 -3.65 20.24 -5.04
C ALA A 198 -3.02 18.85 -5.10
N LEU A 199 -2.73 18.28 -3.95
CA LEU A 199 -2.25 16.90 -3.79
C LEU A 199 -3.17 16.12 -2.83
N VAL A 200 -3.27 14.82 -3.03
CA VAL A 200 -3.97 13.92 -2.12
C VAL A 200 -3.05 13.64 -0.93
N THR A 201 -3.49 13.91 0.29
CA THR A 201 -2.72 13.56 1.50
C THR A 201 -2.82 12.07 1.80
N SER A 202 -1.90 11.55 2.62
CA SER A 202 -2.02 10.19 3.15
C SER A 202 -3.31 10.04 3.96
N ASN A 203 -4.01 8.90 3.84
CA ASN A 203 -5.19 8.57 4.66
C ASN A 203 -4.79 7.89 6.00
N VAL A 204 -3.50 7.95 6.37
CA VAL A 204 -2.99 7.38 7.63
C VAL A 204 -3.38 8.25 8.82
N SER A 205 -4.14 7.70 9.77
CA SER A 205 -4.37 8.30 11.08
C SER A 205 -3.24 7.93 12.03
N LEU A 206 -2.41 8.90 12.41
CA LEU A 206 -1.29 8.67 13.34
C LEU A 206 -1.76 8.08 14.67
N ALA A 207 -2.86 8.60 15.21
CA ALA A 207 -3.41 8.15 16.49
C ALA A 207 -3.81 6.66 16.43
N ASP A 208 -4.52 6.26 15.38
CA ASP A 208 -4.95 4.88 15.20
C ASP A 208 -3.77 3.94 14.99
N GLN A 209 -2.78 4.35 14.17
CA GLN A 209 -1.59 3.53 13.92
C GLN A 209 -0.75 3.36 15.20
N MET A 210 -0.61 4.41 16.03
CA MET A 210 0.09 4.31 17.32
C MET A 210 -0.62 3.36 18.28
N VAL A 211 -1.95 3.43 18.37
CA VAL A 211 -2.73 2.49 19.20
C VAL A 211 -2.51 1.05 18.72
N LYS A 212 -2.62 0.80 17.41
CA LYS A 212 -2.38 -0.53 16.82
C LYS A 212 -0.96 -1.03 17.05
N LEU A 213 0.02 -0.15 16.95
CA LEU A 213 1.42 -0.47 17.22
C LEU A 213 1.61 -0.90 18.69
N ILE A 214 1.05 -0.16 19.66
CA ILE A 214 1.14 -0.50 21.09
C ILE A 214 0.41 -1.81 21.39
N GLU A 215 -0.79 -2.02 20.86
CA GLU A 215 -1.55 -3.27 21.00
C GLU A 215 -0.75 -4.47 20.48
N THR A 216 -0.20 -4.35 19.29
CA THR A 216 0.59 -5.40 18.63
C THR A 216 1.91 -5.67 19.37
N GLN A 217 2.58 -4.61 19.85
CA GLN A 217 3.79 -4.75 20.66
C GLN A 217 3.53 -5.49 21.97
N ARG A 218 2.40 -5.19 22.64
CA ARG A 218 2.00 -5.91 23.85
C ARG A 218 1.68 -7.38 23.54
N ALA A 219 0.96 -7.65 22.45
CA ALA A 219 0.65 -9.01 22.02
C ALA A 219 1.94 -9.80 21.69
N TYR A 220 2.92 -9.17 21.04
CA TYR A 220 4.24 -9.75 20.82
C TYR A 220 4.94 -10.12 22.13
N GLN A 221 4.96 -9.21 23.11
CA GLN A 221 5.57 -9.44 24.42
C GLN A 221 4.91 -10.61 25.17
N ILE A 222 3.58 -10.70 25.13
CA ILE A 222 2.84 -11.79 25.75
C ILE A 222 3.17 -13.13 25.05
N SER A 223 3.19 -13.15 23.73
CA SER A 223 3.57 -14.34 22.95
C SER A 223 5.00 -14.79 23.25
N SER A 224 5.94 -13.86 23.42
CA SER A 224 7.31 -14.13 23.84
C SER A 224 7.38 -14.78 25.23
N ARG A 225 6.57 -14.30 26.18
CA ARG A 225 6.48 -14.93 27.53
C ARG A 225 5.95 -16.34 27.46
N VAL A 226 4.93 -16.60 26.62
CA VAL A 226 4.41 -17.96 26.41
C VAL A 226 5.50 -18.90 25.90
N VAL A 227 6.33 -18.43 24.95
CA VAL A 227 7.45 -19.23 24.43
C VAL A 227 8.49 -19.52 25.52
N THR A 228 8.91 -18.51 26.29
CA THR A 228 9.92 -18.70 27.37
C THR A 228 9.40 -19.61 28.46
N THR A 229 8.16 -19.42 28.93
CA THR A 229 7.55 -20.29 29.96
C THR A 229 7.40 -21.72 29.46
N SER A 230 7.05 -21.92 28.20
CA SER A 230 6.94 -23.24 27.56
C SER A 230 8.32 -23.95 27.49
N ASP A 231 9.40 -23.20 27.23
CA ASP A 231 10.75 -23.73 27.24
C ASP A 231 11.20 -24.13 28.66
N GLU A 232 10.90 -23.29 29.66
CA GLU A 232 11.17 -23.59 31.07
C GLU A 232 10.47 -24.87 31.52
N PHE A 233 9.20 -25.06 31.19
CA PHE A 233 8.49 -26.30 31.47
C PHE A 233 9.14 -27.52 30.82
N THR A 234 9.59 -27.39 29.58
CA THR A 234 10.28 -28.46 28.86
C THR A 234 11.60 -28.83 29.55
N ARG A 235 12.37 -27.81 30.00
CA ARG A 235 13.63 -28.01 30.76
C ARG A 235 13.37 -28.67 32.10
N LEU A 236 12.35 -28.23 32.85
CA LEU A 236 11.98 -28.87 34.13
C LEU A 236 11.58 -30.33 33.94
N ALA A 237 10.76 -30.64 32.92
CA ALA A 237 10.37 -32.00 32.60
C ALA A 237 11.58 -32.91 32.23
N ASN A 238 12.58 -32.37 31.53
CA ASN A 238 13.80 -33.10 31.19
C ASN A 238 14.72 -33.33 32.41
N ASN A 239 14.73 -32.39 33.36
CA ASN A 239 15.52 -32.51 34.58
C ASN A 239 14.94 -33.49 35.63
N LEU A 240 13.64 -33.83 35.51
CA LEU A 240 12.97 -34.80 36.34
C LEU A 240 13.15 -36.26 35.87
N ARG A 241 13.82 -36.45 34.77
CA ARG A 241 14.08 -37.74 34.12
C ARG A 241 15.52 -38.21 34.35
#